data_e326d8b9f57708af5632438f6ac5189c
#
_entry.id   e326d8b9f57708af5632438f6ac5189c
#
_cell.length_a   1.000
_cell.length_b   1.000
_cell.length_c   1.000
_cell.angle_alpha   90.00
_cell.angle_beta   90.00
_cell.angle_gamma   90.00
#
_symmetry.space_group_name_H-M   'P 1'
#
loop_
_entity.id
_entity.type
_entity.pdbx_description
1 polymer ?
#
loop_
_entity_poly.entity_id
_entity_poly.type
_entity_poly.pdbx_seq_one_letter_code
_entity_poly.pdbx_strand_id
1 'polypeptide(L)'
;MSGKIFKQIFISAFILLSVEQSVAQLVPVLGGQRAGTAAAQFLKIGVGARATAMGDAFVAVADDATALYWNPAGIVQFENNQITLSHIDWLVDMKHEFIGYVHKLNSASSIGFQFTSLHMEDMPVTTEFQQRGTGEYFTFSDILLGVTFASRLTDKFSFGATLKYFDETLDVLSMNGVLVDLGTYYKVGIGSARFAVAVTNFGGQVEPSGSIRQNDGPEITEFQSFNPPTLFRIAYAQELFENEKNKLTSSIQLSHPNDNSENINIGLEYWWDKQIALRGGYKLNVDEESLSLGAGVNTSVAGYSVAIDYSYSNFSILGDVNRFSFNIGF
;
A
#
# COMPACT_ATOMS: atom_id res chain seq x y z
N MET A 1 6.56 -39.25 9.74
CA MET A 1 6.11 -37.82 9.81
C MET A 1 5.43 -37.32 8.53
N SER A 2 5.58 -37.98 7.39
CA SER A 2 5.05 -37.55 6.06
C SER A 2 3.51 -37.59 5.90
N GLY A 3 2.81 -38.54 6.52
CA GLY A 3 1.38 -38.73 6.26
C GLY A 3 0.41 -37.72 6.92
N LYS A 4 0.82 -37.05 8.00
CA LYS A 4 -0.03 -36.07 8.68
C LYS A 4 -0.04 -34.70 7.96
N ILE A 5 1.08 -34.32 7.39
CA ILE A 5 1.22 -33.06 6.64
C ILE A 5 0.42 -33.15 5.33
N PHE A 6 0.48 -34.30 4.64
CA PHE A 6 -0.30 -34.52 3.41
C PHE A 6 -1.82 -34.52 3.66
N LYS A 7 -2.27 -35.05 4.80
CA LYS A 7 -3.68 -35.03 5.21
C LYS A 7 -4.18 -33.60 5.53
N GLN A 8 -3.35 -32.79 6.17
CA GLN A 8 -3.70 -31.38 6.46
C GLN A 8 -3.77 -30.53 5.20
N ILE A 9 -2.84 -30.70 4.26
CA ILE A 9 -2.85 -29.99 2.96
C ILE A 9 -4.08 -30.41 2.15
N PHE A 10 -4.46 -31.68 2.16
CA PHE A 10 -5.64 -32.18 1.42
C PHE A 10 -6.96 -31.68 2.04
N ILE A 11 -7.05 -31.58 3.36
CA ILE A 11 -8.22 -31.05 4.07
C ILE A 11 -8.34 -29.52 3.81
N SER A 12 -7.23 -28.79 3.82
CA SER A 12 -7.22 -27.36 3.50
C SER A 12 -7.57 -27.08 2.03
N ALA A 13 -7.09 -27.90 1.09
CA ALA A 13 -7.44 -27.81 -0.33
C ALA A 13 -8.90 -28.21 -0.58
N PHE A 14 -9.44 -29.17 0.15
CA PHE A 14 -10.84 -29.59 0.02
C PHE A 14 -11.82 -28.54 0.59
N ILE A 15 -11.43 -27.83 1.65
CA ILE A 15 -12.20 -26.70 2.18
C ILE A 15 -12.20 -25.53 1.18
N LEU A 16 -11.10 -25.28 0.47
CA LEU A 16 -11.00 -24.25 -0.58
C LEU A 16 -11.84 -24.59 -1.83
N LEU A 17 -11.96 -25.87 -2.20
CA LEU A 17 -12.73 -26.32 -3.36
C LEU A 17 -14.25 -26.41 -3.12
N SER A 18 -14.70 -26.46 -1.86
CA SER A 18 -16.13 -26.51 -1.52
C SER A 18 -16.80 -25.14 -1.38
N VAL A 19 -16.08 -24.05 -1.59
CA VAL A 19 -16.55 -22.66 -1.38
C VAL A 19 -17.21 -22.06 -2.63
N GLU A 20 -17.12 -22.69 -3.80
CA GLU A 20 -17.59 -22.08 -5.06
C GLU A 20 -19.11 -21.83 -5.19
N GLN A 21 -19.96 -22.35 -4.32
CA GLN A 21 -21.41 -22.16 -4.43
C GLN A 21 -22.07 -21.38 -3.28
N SER A 22 -21.31 -21.00 -2.25
CA SER A 22 -21.88 -20.31 -1.08
C SER A 22 -21.27 -18.93 -0.80
N VAL A 23 -20.29 -18.46 -1.59
CA VAL A 23 -19.55 -17.22 -1.31
C VAL A 23 -20.35 -15.96 -1.61
N ALA A 24 -21.37 -16.04 -2.46
CA ALA A 24 -22.22 -14.89 -2.82
C ALA A 24 -23.07 -14.32 -1.67
N GLN A 25 -23.13 -14.99 -0.51
CA GLN A 25 -23.92 -14.53 0.64
C GLN A 25 -23.15 -14.45 1.97
N LEU A 26 -21.88 -14.85 2.02
CA LEU A 26 -21.09 -14.88 3.27
C LEU A 26 -20.31 -13.59 3.55
N VAL A 27 -20.15 -12.74 2.57
CA VAL A 27 -19.69 -11.36 2.78
C VAL A 27 -20.89 -10.47 2.57
N PRO A 28 -21.55 -9.99 3.64
CA PRO A 28 -22.56 -8.96 3.47
C PRO A 28 -21.88 -7.79 2.75
N VAL A 29 -22.56 -7.17 1.79
CA VAL A 29 -22.14 -5.89 1.22
C VAL A 29 -22.26 -4.86 2.34
N LEU A 30 -21.27 -4.87 3.21
CA LEU A 30 -21.13 -3.94 4.32
C LEU A 30 -20.50 -2.69 3.72
N GLY A 31 -21.25 -1.62 3.64
CA GLY A 31 -20.83 -0.38 3.03
C GLY A 31 -21.22 -0.29 1.54
N GLY A 32 -22.04 0.68 1.19
CA GLY A 32 -22.32 1.01 -0.20
C GLY A 32 -21.09 1.59 -0.86
N GLN A 33 -20.87 1.31 -2.14
CA GLN A 33 -19.87 2.00 -2.96
C GLN A 33 -20.11 3.51 -2.86
N ARG A 34 -19.14 4.23 -2.35
CA ARG A 34 -19.14 5.69 -2.25
C ARG A 34 -18.03 6.27 -3.11
N ALA A 35 -17.78 5.63 -4.27
CA ALA A 35 -16.74 6.07 -5.19
C ALA A 35 -16.91 7.56 -5.53
N GLY A 36 -15.80 8.31 -5.55
CA GLY A 36 -15.78 9.74 -5.83
C GLY A 36 -16.16 10.65 -4.65
N THR A 37 -16.28 10.12 -3.43
CA THR A 37 -16.62 10.92 -2.24
C THR A 37 -15.43 11.28 -1.36
N ALA A 38 -14.23 10.82 -1.67
CA ALA A 38 -13.00 11.17 -0.97
C ALA A 38 -12.01 11.88 -1.89
N ALA A 39 -11.25 12.81 -1.32
CA ALA A 39 -10.15 13.51 -1.96
C ALA A 39 -8.85 12.70 -1.93
N ALA A 40 -7.79 13.19 -2.56
CA ALA A 40 -6.43 12.67 -2.47
C ALA A 40 -6.35 11.14 -2.67
N GLN A 41 -6.93 10.63 -3.75
CA GLN A 41 -7.03 9.20 -4.03
C GLN A 41 -5.65 8.53 -4.22
N PHE A 42 -4.61 9.29 -4.57
CA PHE A 42 -3.23 8.81 -4.67
C PHE A 42 -2.73 8.16 -3.37
N LEU A 43 -3.28 8.55 -2.22
CA LEU A 43 -2.95 7.99 -0.92
C LEU A 43 -3.31 6.50 -0.78
N LYS A 44 -4.14 5.95 -1.68
CA LYS A 44 -4.51 4.52 -1.71
C LYS A 44 -3.65 3.69 -2.65
N ILE A 45 -2.78 4.32 -3.45
CA ILE A 45 -1.86 3.59 -4.35
C ILE A 45 -0.84 2.84 -3.50
N GLY A 46 -0.86 1.51 -3.57
CA GLY A 46 0.01 0.64 -2.78
C GLY A 46 1.50 0.85 -3.13
N VAL A 47 2.31 1.03 -2.10
CA VAL A 47 3.75 1.31 -2.19
C VAL A 47 4.58 0.05 -2.01
N GLY A 48 5.66 -0.06 -2.79
CA GLY A 48 6.62 -1.15 -2.69
C GLY A 48 6.19 -2.40 -3.45
N ALA A 49 7.04 -2.86 -4.38
CA ALA A 49 6.77 -4.03 -5.21
C ALA A 49 6.56 -5.32 -4.39
N ARG A 50 7.26 -5.46 -3.26
CA ARG A 50 7.10 -6.61 -2.35
C ARG A 50 5.68 -6.69 -1.79
N ALA A 51 5.16 -5.60 -1.27
CA ALA A 51 3.85 -5.54 -0.63
C ALA A 51 2.72 -5.72 -1.64
N THR A 52 2.81 -5.04 -2.78
CA THR A 52 1.79 -5.10 -3.83
C THR A 52 1.77 -6.46 -4.53
N ALA A 53 2.91 -7.13 -4.68
CA ALA A 53 2.97 -8.51 -5.16
C ALA A 53 2.24 -9.51 -4.23
N MET A 54 2.09 -9.18 -2.94
CA MET A 54 1.29 -9.94 -1.97
C MET A 54 -0.19 -9.50 -1.94
N GLY A 55 -0.67 -8.79 -2.97
CA GLY A 55 -2.04 -8.29 -3.04
C GLY A 55 -2.38 -7.30 -1.93
N ASP A 56 -1.42 -6.49 -1.49
CA ASP A 56 -1.55 -5.54 -0.38
C ASP A 56 -1.81 -6.19 1.01
N ALA A 57 -1.73 -7.51 1.14
CA ALA A 57 -1.86 -8.21 2.42
C ALA A 57 -0.57 -8.07 3.25
N PHE A 58 -0.17 -6.84 3.57
CA PHE A 58 1.17 -6.54 4.07
C PHE A 58 1.24 -5.93 5.48
N VAL A 59 0.14 -5.42 6.03
CA VAL A 59 0.12 -4.71 7.34
C VAL A 59 0.70 -5.54 8.49
N ALA A 60 0.49 -6.86 8.51
CA ALA A 60 1.09 -7.77 9.49
C ALA A 60 2.46 -8.35 9.05
N VAL A 61 2.88 -8.13 7.81
CA VAL A 61 4.18 -8.56 7.28
C VAL A 61 5.20 -7.44 7.32
N ALA A 62 4.76 -6.18 7.33
CA ALA A 62 5.57 -4.96 7.21
C ALA A 62 6.80 -4.96 8.12
N ASP A 63 7.94 -5.43 7.58
CA ASP A 63 9.24 -5.58 8.23
C ASP A 63 10.39 -4.98 7.41
N ASP A 64 10.07 -4.02 6.53
CA ASP A 64 11.00 -3.20 5.77
C ASP A 64 10.56 -1.72 5.77
N ALA A 65 11.32 -0.81 5.15
CA ALA A 65 11.05 0.62 5.19
C ALA A 65 9.73 1.03 4.49
N THR A 66 9.10 0.17 3.67
CA THR A 66 7.77 0.42 3.13
C THR A 66 6.68 0.38 4.21
N ALA A 67 7.00 -0.12 5.42
CA ALA A 67 6.15 -0.04 6.60
C ALA A 67 5.72 1.40 6.94
N LEU A 68 6.48 2.42 6.54
CA LEU A 68 6.10 3.83 6.64
C LEU A 68 4.73 4.12 6.02
N TYR A 69 4.39 3.41 4.93
CA TYR A 69 3.10 3.50 4.26
C TYR A 69 2.07 2.49 4.83
N TRP A 70 2.51 1.23 5.07
CA TRP A 70 1.59 0.14 5.36
C TRP A 70 1.15 0.06 6.82
N ASN A 71 2.12 0.19 7.74
CA ASN A 71 1.90 0.09 9.18
C ASN A 71 3.03 0.79 9.94
N PRO A 72 2.79 1.96 10.53
CA PRO A 72 3.81 2.68 11.28
C PRO A 72 4.55 1.85 12.33
N ALA A 73 3.87 0.88 12.98
CA ALA A 73 4.50 0.00 13.96
C ALA A 73 5.49 -1.00 13.35
N GLY A 74 5.50 -1.15 12.02
CA GLY A 74 6.42 -2.03 11.30
C GLY A 74 7.86 -1.55 11.31
N ILE A 75 8.11 -0.23 11.39
CA ILE A 75 9.46 0.33 11.32
C ILE A 75 10.39 -0.04 12.49
N VAL A 76 9.90 -0.69 13.54
CA VAL A 76 10.72 -1.23 14.64
C VAL A 76 10.98 -2.73 14.54
N GLN A 77 10.47 -3.41 13.48
CA GLN A 77 10.60 -4.86 13.34
C GLN A 77 11.94 -5.30 12.76
N PHE A 78 12.64 -4.44 12.05
CA PHE A 78 14.00 -4.68 11.52
C PHE A 78 15.08 -3.96 12.35
N GLU A 79 16.34 -4.37 12.20
CA GLU A 79 17.41 -3.97 13.12
C GLU A 79 18.27 -2.80 12.60
N ASN A 80 18.41 -2.66 11.30
CA ASN A 80 19.29 -1.69 10.65
C ASN A 80 18.53 -0.44 10.20
N ASN A 81 19.26 0.64 9.92
CA ASN A 81 18.70 1.74 9.16
C ASN A 81 18.36 1.25 7.74
N GLN A 82 17.29 1.77 7.17
CA GLN A 82 16.88 1.39 5.82
C GLN A 82 16.46 2.59 4.99
N ILE A 83 16.80 2.53 3.70
CA ILE A 83 16.24 3.39 2.65
C ILE A 83 15.48 2.50 1.67
N THR A 84 14.31 2.95 1.25
CA THR A 84 13.54 2.34 0.17
C THR A 84 13.22 3.37 -0.89
N LEU A 85 13.32 2.93 -2.14
CA LEU A 85 12.89 3.66 -3.32
C LEU A 85 11.87 2.78 -4.05
N SER A 86 10.76 3.34 -4.47
CA SER A 86 9.77 2.61 -5.26
C SER A 86 9.29 3.48 -6.41
N HIS A 87 9.26 2.90 -7.60
CA HIS A 87 8.75 3.49 -8.82
C HIS A 87 7.60 2.65 -9.35
N ILE A 88 6.54 3.32 -9.77
CA ILE A 88 5.34 2.70 -10.31
C ILE A 88 4.99 3.40 -11.62
N ASP A 89 4.95 2.64 -12.70
CA ASP A 89 4.27 3.04 -13.92
C ASP A 89 2.76 2.86 -13.68
N TRP A 90 2.10 3.98 -13.33
CA TRP A 90 0.69 3.98 -12.97
C TRP A 90 -0.19 4.13 -14.21
N LEU A 91 -1.49 4.00 -14.01
CA LEU A 91 -2.47 4.09 -15.09
C LEU A 91 -2.41 5.45 -15.80
N VAL A 92 -2.71 5.47 -17.11
CA VAL A 92 -2.78 6.68 -17.94
C VAL A 92 -1.46 7.49 -17.96
N ASP A 93 -0.33 6.77 -18.07
CA ASP A 93 1.02 7.34 -18.14
C ASP A 93 1.44 8.20 -16.91
N MET A 94 0.69 8.09 -15.80
CA MET A 94 1.10 8.70 -14.54
C MET A 94 2.25 7.93 -13.92
N LYS A 95 3.10 8.62 -13.16
CA LYS A 95 4.22 8.04 -12.43
C LYS A 95 4.06 8.30 -10.94
N HIS A 96 4.24 7.25 -10.16
CA HIS A 96 4.18 7.33 -8.71
C HIS A 96 5.52 6.93 -8.11
N GLU A 97 6.10 7.85 -7.36
CA GLU A 97 7.40 7.71 -6.71
C GLU A 97 7.23 7.66 -5.20
N PHE A 98 7.96 6.78 -4.55
CA PHE A 98 8.02 6.72 -3.09
C PHE A 98 9.46 6.62 -2.63
N ILE A 99 9.81 7.43 -1.63
CA ILE A 99 11.09 7.40 -0.93
C ILE A 99 10.80 7.27 0.56
N GLY A 100 11.37 6.25 1.19
CA GLY A 100 11.28 6.03 2.63
C GLY A 100 12.65 5.90 3.27
N TYR A 101 12.86 6.54 4.40
CA TYR A 101 14.04 6.38 5.24
C TYR A 101 13.64 6.08 6.68
N VAL A 102 14.21 5.04 7.25
CA VAL A 102 14.02 4.69 8.67
C VAL A 102 15.35 4.69 9.38
N HIS A 103 15.41 5.45 10.46
CA HIS A 103 16.55 5.52 11.38
C HIS A 103 16.21 4.86 12.71
N LYS A 104 17.06 3.94 13.12
CA LYS A 104 16.98 3.29 14.44
C LYS A 104 17.54 4.22 15.50
N LEU A 105 16.69 4.68 16.42
CA LEU A 105 17.12 5.50 17.56
C LEU A 105 17.77 4.63 18.66
N ASN A 106 17.21 3.45 18.85
CA ASN A 106 17.70 2.44 19.79
C ASN A 106 17.06 1.07 19.47
N SER A 107 17.29 0.06 20.29
CA SER A 107 16.74 -1.29 20.10
C SER A 107 15.21 -1.38 20.12
N ALA A 108 14.53 -0.38 20.73
CA ALA A 108 13.08 -0.38 20.87
C ALA A 108 12.38 0.66 20.02
N SER A 109 13.05 1.71 19.54
CA SER A 109 12.41 2.85 18.91
C SER A 109 13.07 3.24 17.60
N SER A 110 12.27 3.65 16.64
CA SER A 110 12.68 4.14 15.31
C SER A 110 11.93 5.41 14.93
N ILE A 111 12.58 6.23 14.13
CA ILE A 111 11.97 7.36 13.43
C ILE A 111 12.08 7.12 11.93
N GLY A 112 11.09 7.56 11.17
CA GLY A 112 11.11 7.42 9.73
C GLY A 112 10.56 8.64 9.02
N PHE A 113 10.99 8.80 7.78
CA PHE A 113 10.58 9.88 6.88
C PHE A 113 10.12 9.26 5.58
N GLN A 114 9.04 9.78 5.01
CA GLN A 114 8.54 9.36 3.72
C GLN A 114 8.22 10.56 2.85
N PHE A 115 8.45 10.36 1.56
CA PHE A 115 8.05 11.25 0.49
C PHE A 115 7.32 10.41 -0.57
N THR A 116 6.19 10.92 -1.05
CA THR A 116 5.46 10.33 -2.17
C THR A 116 5.14 11.42 -3.18
N SER A 117 5.23 11.10 -4.47
CA SER A 117 4.78 11.97 -5.55
C SER A 117 4.00 11.14 -6.57
N LEU A 118 2.86 11.64 -7.00
CA LEU A 118 2.15 11.18 -8.19
C LEU A 118 2.09 12.34 -9.17
N HIS A 119 2.53 12.12 -10.40
CA HIS A 119 2.56 13.17 -11.42
C HIS A 119 2.35 12.58 -12.81
N MET A 120 1.96 13.44 -13.73
CA MET A 120 1.89 13.15 -15.16
C MET A 120 2.67 14.19 -15.94
N GLU A 121 2.95 13.92 -17.22
CA GLU A 121 3.47 14.92 -18.12
C GLU A 121 2.39 15.97 -18.45
N ASP A 122 2.81 17.21 -18.70
CA ASP A 122 1.90 18.28 -19.07
C ASP A 122 1.07 17.92 -20.29
N MET A 123 -0.25 18.06 -20.20
CA MET A 123 -1.16 17.74 -21.30
C MET A 123 -1.63 19.01 -22.00
N PRO A 124 -1.55 19.07 -23.36
CA PRO A 124 -2.01 20.25 -24.08
C PRO A 124 -3.53 20.39 -23.99
N VAL A 125 -3.98 21.60 -23.71
CA VAL A 125 -5.40 21.95 -23.77
C VAL A 125 -5.84 21.97 -25.24
N THR A 126 -6.84 21.16 -25.58
CA THR A 126 -7.39 21.06 -26.94
C THR A 126 -8.83 21.53 -26.99
N THR A 127 -9.26 22.06 -28.13
CA THR A 127 -10.64 22.44 -28.39
C THR A 127 -11.11 21.82 -29.71
N GLU A 128 -12.40 21.89 -30.00
CA GLU A 128 -12.95 21.42 -31.29
C GLU A 128 -12.28 22.09 -32.50
N PHE A 129 -11.86 23.36 -32.38
CA PHE A 129 -11.22 24.15 -33.42
C PHE A 129 -9.70 24.05 -33.40
N GLN A 130 -9.10 23.67 -32.27
CA GLN A 130 -7.64 23.59 -32.06
C GLN A 130 -7.27 22.20 -31.54
N GLN A 131 -7.47 21.19 -32.36
CA GLN A 131 -7.24 19.78 -32.00
C GLN A 131 -5.77 19.43 -31.72
N ARG A 132 -4.82 20.28 -32.15
CA ARG A 132 -3.38 20.11 -31.90
C ARG A 132 -2.89 20.87 -30.67
N GLY A 133 -3.79 21.50 -29.93
CA GLY A 133 -3.51 22.29 -28.75
C GLY A 133 -3.74 23.79 -28.94
N THR A 134 -4.19 24.45 -27.89
CA THR A 134 -4.38 25.91 -27.82
C THR A 134 -3.08 26.66 -27.57
N GLY A 135 -2.02 25.98 -27.18
CA GLY A 135 -0.76 26.52 -26.66
C GLY A 135 -0.73 26.58 -25.13
N GLU A 136 -1.85 26.28 -24.48
CA GLU A 136 -1.94 26.12 -23.03
C GLU A 136 -1.78 24.65 -22.66
N TYR A 137 -1.30 24.39 -21.44
CA TYR A 137 -1.12 23.06 -20.88
C TYR A 137 -1.77 22.99 -19.52
N PHE A 138 -2.29 21.85 -19.14
CA PHE A 138 -2.74 21.57 -17.80
C PHE A 138 -1.87 20.50 -17.13
N THR A 139 -1.71 20.62 -15.83
CA THR A 139 -0.85 19.75 -15.01
C THR A 139 -1.65 19.07 -13.92
N PHE A 140 -1.17 17.90 -13.52
CA PHE A 140 -1.64 17.17 -12.34
C PHE A 140 -0.45 16.70 -11.54
N SER A 141 -0.42 17.00 -10.24
CA SER A 141 0.63 16.50 -9.35
C SER A 141 0.16 16.42 -7.90
N ASP A 142 0.52 15.35 -7.25
CA ASP A 142 0.30 15.12 -5.82
C ASP A 142 1.64 14.91 -5.13
N ILE A 143 1.76 15.47 -3.94
CA ILE A 143 2.93 15.31 -3.08
C ILE A 143 2.48 14.95 -1.67
N LEU A 144 3.22 14.07 -1.01
CA LEU A 144 3.06 13.75 0.41
C LEU A 144 4.41 13.73 1.10
N LEU A 145 4.43 14.34 2.27
CA LEU A 145 5.53 14.25 3.24
C LEU A 145 5.02 13.63 4.54
N GLY A 146 5.76 12.71 5.12
CA GLY A 146 5.37 12.08 6.38
C GLY A 146 6.55 11.86 7.32
N VAL A 147 6.28 11.97 8.62
CA VAL A 147 7.21 11.66 9.70
C VAL A 147 6.56 10.62 10.59
N THR A 148 7.25 9.53 10.82
CA THR A 148 6.78 8.38 11.60
C THR A 148 7.63 8.18 12.83
N PHE A 149 7.00 7.92 13.95
CA PHE A 149 7.67 7.42 15.16
C PHE A 149 7.02 6.09 15.56
N ALA A 150 7.84 5.11 15.90
CA ALA A 150 7.36 3.84 16.45
C ALA A 150 8.23 3.36 17.61
N SER A 151 7.59 2.61 18.51
CA SER A 151 8.27 2.02 19.66
C SER A 151 7.73 0.62 19.95
N ARG A 152 8.65 -0.28 20.34
CA ARG A 152 8.34 -1.59 20.90
C ARG A 152 8.07 -1.39 22.39
N LEU A 153 6.79 -1.45 22.78
CA LEU A 153 6.35 -1.23 24.16
C LEU A 153 6.57 -2.45 25.05
N THR A 154 6.50 -3.64 24.45
CA THR A 154 6.82 -4.93 25.08
C THR A 154 7.50 -5.83 24.06
N ASP A 155 8.02 -7.00 24.47
CA ASP A 155 8.61 -7.98 23.55
C ASP A 155 7.66 -8.45 22.46
N LYS A 156 6.35 -8.31 22.68
CA LYS A 156 5.29 -8.76 21.76
C LYS A 156 4.54 -7.64 21.09
N PHE A 157 4.53 -6.44 21.63
CA PHE A 157 3.68 -5.35 21.18
C PHE A 157 4.47 -4.11 20.81
N SER A 158 4.22 -3.62 19.59
CA SER A 158 4.75 -2.36 19.07
C SER A 158 3.60 -1.45 18.66
N PHE A 159 3.84 -0.16 18.77
CA PHE A 159 2.93 0.91 18.35
C PHE A 159 3.71 1.93 17.53
N GLY A 160 3.06 2.51 16.53
CA GLY A 160 3.61 3.56 15.70
C GLY A 160 2.57 4.58 15.30
N ALA A 161 3.02 5.81 15.08
CA ALA A 161 2.19 6.90 14.57
C ALA A 161 2.95 7.69 13.50
N THR A 162 2.24 8.16 12.49
CA THR A 162 2.75 9.01 11.42
C THR A 162 1.95 10.29 11.36
N LEU A 163 2.63 11.43 11.21
CA LEU A 163 2.04 12.70 10.81
C LEU A 163 2.39 12.93 9.34
N LYS A 164 1.38 13.24 8.52
CA LYS A 164 1.52 13.47 7.08
C LYS A 164 0.99 14.83 6.69
N TYR A 165 1.61 15.43 5.71
CA TYR A 165 1.10 16.58 4.97
C TYR A 165 1.03 16.21 3.50
N PHE A 166 -0.08 16.50 2.83
CA PHE A 166 -0.21 16.32 1.40
C PHE A 166 -0.64 17.62 0.71
N ASP A 167 -0.28 17.72 -0.55
CA ASP A 167 -0.68 18.77 -1.46
C ASP A 167 -1.03 18.12 -2.80
N GLU A 168 -2.24 18.39 -3.30
CA GLU A 168 -2.76 17.93 -4.58
C GLU A 168 -3.01 19.15 -5.46
N THR A 169 -2.45 19.14 -6.65
CA THR A 169 -2.63 20.20 -7.64
C THR A 169 -3.28 19.62 -8.89
N LEU A 170 -4.43 20.16 -9.25
CA LEU A 170 -5.13 19.88 -10.50
C LEU A 170 -5.32 21.16 -11.26
N ASP A 171 -4.39 21.44 -12.19
CA ASP A 171 -4.34 22.66 -12.99
C ASP A 171 -4.33 23.92 -12.10
N VAL A 172 -5.40 24.69 -12.15
CA VAL A 172 -5.57 25.94 -11.37
C VAL A 172 -6.11 25.73 -9.96
N LEU A 173 -6.50 24.51 -9.63
CA LEU A 173 -7.02 24.14 -8.32
C LEU A 173 -5.94 23.43 -7.51
N SER A 174 -5.89 23.75 -6.22
CA SER A 174 -5.03 23.03 -5.26
C SER A 174 -5.80 22.65 -4.02
N MET A 175 -5.38 21.56 -3.39
CA MET A 175 -5.97 21.05 -2.16
C MET A 175 -4.88 20.48 -1.27
N ASN A 176 -4.88 20.80 0.01
CA ASN A 176 -3.88 20.30 0.93
C ASN A 176 -4.49 19.92 2.27
N GLY A 177 -3.77 19.12 3.04
CA GLY A 177 -4.25 18.69 4.33
C GLY A 177 -3.20 17.99 5.20
N VAL A 178 -3.56 17.83 6.46
CA VAL A 178 -2.76 17.12 7.46
C VAL A 178 -3.50 15.84 7.85
N LEU A 179 -2.78 14.72 7.87
CA LEU A 179 -3.30 13.40 8.14
C LEU A 179 -2.47 12.70 9.21
N VAL A 180 -3.10 11.75 9.89
CA VAL A 180 -2.46 10.92 10.91
C VAL A 180 -2.68 9.45 10.56
N ASP A 181 -1.60 8.66 10.70
CA ASP A 181 -1.69 7.20 10.70
C ASP A 181 -1.36 6.66 12.08
N LEU A 182 -2.02 5.59 12.45
CA LEU A 182 -1.77 4.82 13.67
C LEU A 182 -1.62 3.36 13.30
N GLY A 183 -0.65 2.69 13.90
CA GLY A 183 -0.40 1.27 13.65
C GLY A 183 -0.02 0.51 14.90
N THR A 184 -0.38 -0.76 14.92
CA THR A 184 0.00 -1.71 15.96
C THR A 184 0.57 -2.97 15.33
N TYR A 185 1.44 -3.64 16.06
CA TYR A 185 1.99 -4.93 15.66
C TYR A 185 2.11 -5.82 16.90
N TYR A 186 1.50 -7.00 16.85
CA TYR A 186 1.45 -7.92 17.98
C TYR A 186 1.93 -9.33 17.60
N LYS A 187 2.98 -9.80 18.26
CA LYS A 187 3.47 -11.18 18.18
C LYS A 187 2.61 -12.06 19.09
N VAL A 188 1.82 -12.98 18.52
CA VAL A 188 0.87 -13.81 19.27
C VAL A 188 1.61 -14.74 20.26
N GLY A 189 2.82 -15.18 19.90
CA GLY A 189 3.62 -16.10 20.74
C GLY A 189 3.32 -17.57 20.47
N ILE A 190 2.57 -17.88 19.41
CA ILE A 190 2.33 -19.24 18.90
C ILE A 190 3.05 -19.32 17.54
N GLY A 191 4.20 -19.99 17.51
CA GLY A 191 5.05 -20.00 16.31
C GLY A 191 5.44 -18.57 15.91
N SER A 192 5.36 -18.26 14.63
CA SER A 192 5.63 -16.96 14.04
C SER A 192 4.38 -16.09 13.86
N ALA A 193 3.22 -16.51 14.40
CA ALA A 193 1.95 -15.83 14.21
C ALA A 193 1.98 -14.40 14.73
N ARG A 194 1.50 -13.47 13.91
CA ARG A 194 1.43 -12.05 14.22
C ARG A 194 0.14 -11.43 13.71
N PHE A 195 -0.30 -10.43 14.44
CA PHE A 195 -1.51 -9.68 14.19
C PHE A 195 -1.18 -8.19 14.15
N ALA A 196 -1.81 -7.46 13.27
CA ALA A 196 -1.58 -6.03 13.15
C ALA A 196 -2.88 -5.30 12.80
N VAL A 197 -2.98 -4.06 13.27
CA VAL A 197 -4.05 -3.13 12.94
C VAL A 197 -3.43 -1.81 12.53
N ALA A 198 -3.93 -1.23 11.45
CA ALA A 198 -3.53 0.09 10.98
C ALA A 198 -4.76 0.91 10.61
N VAL A 199 -4.75 2.18 11.02
CA VAL A 199 -5.65 3.22 10.53
C VAL A 199 -4.78 4.23 9.81
N THR A 200 -5.02 4.45 8.53
CA THR A 200 -4.21 5.36 7.73
C THR A 200 -5.05 6.46 7.11
N ASN A 201 -4.40 7.61 6.86
CA ASN A 201 -4.99 8.78 6.21
C ASN A 201 -6.19 9.37 7.00
N PHE A 202 -6.17 9.30 8.32
CA PHE A 202 -7.19 9.94 9.15
C PHE A 202 -6.92 11.44 9.25
N GLY A 203 -7.92 12.27 8.89
CA GLY A 203 -7.79 13.74 8.92
C GLY A 203 -9.13 14.46 8.80
N GLY A 204 -9.06 15.78 8.88
CA GLY A 204 -10.21 16.65 8.65
C GLY A 204 -10.62 16.71 7.19
N GLN A 205 -11.78 17.26 6.92
CA GLN A 205 -12.22 17.56 5.55
C GLN A 205 -11.28 18.58 4.91
N VAL A 206 -11.09 18.44 3.63
CA VAL A 206 -10.27 19.33 2.79
C VAL A 206 -11.13 19.90 1.67
N GLU A 207 -10.84 21.11 1.26
CA GLU A 207 -11.59 21.85 0.25
C GLU A 207 -10.63 22.34 -0.83
N PRO A 208 -10.99 22.16 -2.13
CA PRO A 208 -10.22 22.75 -3.22
C PRO A 208 -10.18 24.27 -3.11
N SER A 209 -9.04 24.86 -3.41
CA SER A 209 -8.81 26.30 -3.49
C SER A 209 -8.38 26.69 -4.90
N GLY A 210 -8.73 27.90 -5.32
CA GLY A 210 -8.50 28.41 -6.67
C GLY A 210 -9.78 28.93 -7.29
N SER A 211 -9.77 29.14 -8.60
CA SER A 211 -10.97 29.56 -9.33
C SER A 211 -11.04 28.89 -10.70
N ILE A 212 -12.24 28.52 -11.10
CA ILE A 212 -12.52 27.99 -12.43
C ILE A 212 -13.63 28.81 -13.10
N ARG A 213 -13.55 28.93 -14.41
CA ARG A 213 -14.61 29.53 -15.22
C ARG A 213 -15.06 28.53 -16.27
N GLN A 214 -16.33 28.18 -16.23
CA GLN A 214 -16.91 27.30 -17.24
C GLN A 214 -17.44 28.15 -18.39
N ASN A 215 -16.77 28.12 -19.53
CA ASN A 215 -17.05 28.94 -20.71
C ASN A 215 -17.10 30.47 -20.34
N ASP A 216 -18.06 31.22 -20.84
CA ASP A 216 -18.28 32.65 -20.52
C ASP A 216 -19.15 32.84 -19.23
N GLY A 217 -19.27 31.78 -18.39
CA GLY A 217 -20.02 31.82 -17.15
C GLY A 217 -19.32 32.63 -16.03
N PRO A 218 -19.97 32.72 -14.86
CA PRO A 218 -19.33 33.35 -13.70
C PRO A 218 -18.14 32.52 -13.22
N GLU A 219 -17.23 33.17 -12.56
CA GLU A 219 -16.10 32.55 -11.88
C GLU A 219 -16.62 31.78 -10.65
N ILE A 220 -16.22 30.51 -10.50
CA ILE A 220 -16.57 29.63 -9.39
C ILE A 220 -15.35 29.57 -8.48
N THR A 221 -15.53 29.98 -7.22
CA THR A 221 -14.48 30.02 -6.18
C THR A 221 -14.87 29.25 -4.93
N GLU A 222 -16.10 28.77 -4.85
CA GLU A 222 -16.60 27.97 -3.73
C GLU A 222 -16.76 26.52 -4.18
N PHE A 223 -16.14 25.61 -3.46
CA PHE A 223 -16.11 24.17 -3.76
C PHE A 223 -16.65 23.37 -2.58
N GLN A 224 -17.06 22.14 -2.86
CA GLN A 224 -17.47 21.21 -1.81
C GLN A 224 -16.23 20.65 -1.11
N SER A 225 -16.32 20.51 0.20
CA SER A 225 -15.29 19.82 0.99
C SER A 225 -15.43 18.28 0.89
N PHE A 226 -14.29 17.59 0.94
CA PHE A 226 -14.17 16.15 0.84
C PHE A 226 -13.43 15.56 2.04
N ASN A 227 -13.78 14.34 2.41
CA ASN A 227 -12.98 13.60 3.39
C ASN A 227 -11.74 13.00 2.73
N PRO A 228 -10.61 12.88 3.44
CA PRO A 228 -9.50 12.07 2.98
C PRO A 228 -9.87 10.57 2.97
N PRO A 229 -9.18 9.73 2.15
CA PRO A 229 -9.50 8.32 2.00
C PRO A 229 -8.97 7.50 3.19
N THR A 230 -9.65 7.60 4.32
CA THR A 230 -9.28 6.86 5.53
C THR A 230 -9.46 5.37 5.33
N LEU A 231 -8.42 4.60 5.67
CA LEU A 231 -8.38 3.15 5.55
C LEU A 231 -8.18 2.51 6.93
N PHE A 232 -9.08 1.63 7.32
CA PHE A 232 -8.91 0.75 8.47
C PHE A 232 -8.53 -0.65 8.00
N ARG A 233 -7.41 -1.20 8.50
CA ARG A 233 -6.89 -2.50 8.10
C ARG A 233 -6.62 -3.37 9.30
N ILE A 234 -7.04 -4.63 9.23
CA ILE A 234 -6.73 -5.68 10.20
C ILE A 234 -6.05 -6.80 9.44
N ALA A 235 -4.91 -7.29 9.91
CA ALA A 235 -4.15 -8.32 9.24
C ALA A 235 -3.62 -9.37 10.20
N TYR A 236 -3.52 -10.59 9.69
CA TYR A 236 -2.87 -11.72 10.33
C TYR A 236 -1.83 -12.29 9.36
N ALA A 237 -0.66 -12.65 9.87
CA ALA A 237 0.38 -13.31 9.10
C ALA A 237 1.10 -14.36 9.94
N GLN A 238 1.62 -15.39 9.25
CA GLN A 238 2.48 -16.41 9.86
C GLN A 238 3.38 -17.06 8.82
N GLU A 239 4.50 -17.60 9.26
CA GLU A 239 5.31 -18.51 8.49
C GLU A 239 4.66 -19.91 8.52
N LEU A 240 4.23 -20.42 7.36
CA LEU A 240 3.68 -21.78 7.21
C LEU A 240 4.78 -22.82 7.38
N PHE A 241 5.97 -22.51 6.93
CA PHE A 241 7.21 -23.20 7.27
C PHE A 241 8.40 -22.26 7.18
N GLU A 242 9.43 -22.55 7.96
CA GLU A 242 10.73 -21.89 7.92
C GLU A 242 11.82 -22.90 8.27
N ASN A 243 12.90 -22.88 7.48
CA ASN A 243 14.13 -23.59 7.74
C ASN A 243 15.32 -22.68 7.44
N GLU A 244 16.55 -23.20 7.52
CA GLU A 244 17.78 -22.42 7.31
C GLU A 244 17.80 -21.69 5.96
N LYS A 245 17.23 -22.30 4.90
CA LYS A 245 17.27 -21.79 3.52
C LYS A 245 15.96 -21.19 3.04
N ASN A 246 14.83 -21.79 3.41
CA ASN A 246 13.55 -21.50 2.79
C ASN A 246 12.55 -21.03 3.83
N LYS A 247 11.70 -20.08 3.44
CA LYS A 247 10.61 -19.55 4.27
C LYS A 247 9.37 -19.35 3.40
N LEU A 248 8.21 -19.76 3.88
CA LEU A 248 6.91 -19.46 3.27
C LEU A 248 6.06 -18.69 4.27
N THR A 249 5.79 -17.45 3.95
CA THR A 249 4.92 -16.55 4.72
C THR A 249 3.54 -16.51 4.07
N SER A 250 2.48 -16.60 4.88
CA SER A 250 1.11 -16.31 4.46
C SER A 250 0.57 -15.12 5.22
N SER A 251 -0.25 -14.32 4.55
CA SER A 251 -0.93 -13.18 5.15
C SER A 251 -2.37 -13.08 4.65
N ILE A 252 -3.27 -12.69 5.54
CA ILE A 252 -4.64 -12.30 5.22
C ILE A 252 -4.93 -10.95 5.87
N GLN A 253 -5.60 -10.08 5.13
CA GLN A 253 -5.92 -8.73 5.56
C GLN A 253 -7.34 -8.38 5.17
N LEU A 254 -8.08 -7.80 6.10
CA LEU A 254 -9.35 -7.12 5.86
C LEU A 254 -9.06 -5.61 5.79
N SER A 255 -9.56 -4.97 4.74
CA SER A 255 -9.45 -3.52 4.54
C SER A 255 -10.85 -2.92 4.46
N HIS A 256 -11.08 -1.85 5.23
CA HIS A 256 -12.32 -1.09 5.26
C HIS A 256 -12.02 0.37 4.90
N PRO A 257 -12.18 0.78 3.63
CA PRO A 257 -12.09 2.18 3.21
C PRO A 257 -13.38 2.93 3.56
N ASN A 258 -13.26 4.23 3.83
CA ASN A 258 -14.46 5.07 4.09
C ASN A 258 -15.25 5.42 2.81
N ASP A 259 -14.66 5.23 1.63
CA ASP A 259 -15.17 5.63 0.32
C ASP A 259 -15.45 4.45 -0.64
N ASN A 260 -15.29 3.21 -0.18
CA ASN A 260 -15.55 2.03 -1.00
C ASN A 260 -15.98 0.84 -0.11
N SER A 261 -16.32 -0.28 -0.77
CA SER A 261 -16.64 -1.54 -0.09
C SER A 261 -15.40 -2.15 0.56
N GLU A 262 -15.62 -2.95 1.60
CA GLU A 262 -14.58 -3.73 2.25
C GLU A 262 -14.00 -4.76 1.28
N ASN A 263 -12.70 -5.00 1.40
CA ASN A 263 -12.01 -6.02 0.65
C ASN A 263 -11.18 -6.93 1.55
N ILE A 264 -10.94 -8.16 1.07
CA ILE A 264 -10.08 -9.13 1.72
C ILE A 264 -8.90 -9.40 0.81
N ASN A 265 -7.70 -9.22 1.34
CA ASN A 265 -6.45 -9.44 0.63
C ASN A 265 -5.77 -10.69 1.19
N ILE A 266 -5.27 -11.54 0.30
CA ILE A 266 -4.53 -12.76 0.64
C ILE A 266 -3.19 -12.69 -0.05
N GLY A 267 -2.11 -12.91 0.70
CA GLY A 267 -0.74 -12.86 0.19
C GLY A 267 0.08 -14.07 0.58
N LEU A 268 0.94 -14.48 -0.32
CA LEU A 268 1.95 -15.52 -0.10
C LEU A 268 3.31 -15.00 -0.54
N GLU A 269 4.34 -15.24 0.28
CA GLU A 269 5.75 -14.95 -0.02
C GLU A 269 6.59 -16.18 0.25
N TYR A 270 7.24 -16.72 -0.78
CA TYR A 270 8.18 -17.81 -0.68
C TYR A 270 9.61 -17.34 -0.93
N TRP A 271 10.48 -17.55 0.04
CA TRP A 271 11.92 -17.29 -0.06
C TRP A 271 12.66 -18.59 -0.32
N TRP A 272 13.43 -18.62 -1.40
CA TRP A 272 14.38 -19.68 -1.72
C TRP A 272 15.79 -19.24 -1.38
N ASP A 273 16.47 -20.04 -0.58
CA ASP A 273 17.83 -19.80 -0.05
C ASP A 273 17.98 -18.42 0.65
N LYS A 274 16.85 -17.84 1.12
CA LYS A 274 16.75 -16.47 1.69
C LYS A 274 17.25 -15.36 0.75
N GLN A 275 17.45 -15.67 -0.52
CA GLN A 275 17.98 -14.74 -1.54
C GLN A 275 16.95 -14.41 -2.62
N ILE A 276 16.19 -15.42 -3.09
CA ILE A 276 15.19 -15.22 -4.15
C ILE A 276 13.81 -15.34 -3.54
N ALA A 277 12.96 -14.38 -3.79
CA ALA A 277 11.56 -14.37 -3.38
C ALA A 277 10.63 -14.52 -4.57
N LEU A 278 9.58 -15.34 -4.41
CA LEU A 278 8.43 -15.39 -5.29
C LEU A 278 7.19 -15.02 -4.48
N ARG A 279 6.32 -14.20 -5.06
CA ARG A 279 5.15 -13.65 -4.37
C ARG A 279 3.92 -13.75 -5.25
N GLY A 280 2.79 -13.98 -4.58
CA GLY A 280 1.49 -13.93 -5.20
C GLY A 280 0.46 -13.39 -4.23
N GLY A 281 -0.45 -12.59 -4.75
CA GLY A 281 -1.50 -11.99 -3.97
C GLY A 281 -2.83 -11.97 -4.71
N TYR A 282 -3.91 -12.01 -3.94
CA TYR A 282 -5.25 -11.94 -4.48
C TYR A 282 -6.13 -11.04 -3.60
N LYS A 283 -6.86 -10.13 -4.25
CA LYS A 283 -7.83 -9.24 -3.62
C LYS A 283 -9.24 -9.72 -3.94
N LEU A 284 -10.04 -9.94 -2.92
CA LEU A 284 -11.46 -10.27 -3.01
C LEU A 284 -12.29 -9.01 -2.81
N ASN A 285 -13.42 -8.92 -3.50
CA ASN A 285 -14.37 -7.81 -3.46
C ASN A 285 -13.75 -6.48 -3.91
N VAL A 286 -12.99 -6.53 -5.00
CA VAL A 286 -12.45 -5.38 -5.74
C VAL A 286 -12.90 -5.47 -7.19
N ASP A 287 -13.11 -4.32 -7.83
CA ASP A 287 -13.65 -4.29 -9.19
C ASP A 287 -12.57 -4.65 -10.23
N GLU A 288 -11.33 -4.15 -10.07
CA GLU A 288 -10.34 -4.21 -11.14
C GLU A 288 -9.04 -4.95 -10.75
N GLU A 289 -8.38 -4.59 -9.66
CA GLU A 289 -7.06 -5.16 -9.28
C GLU A 289 -7.21 -6.42 -8.43
N SER A 290 -7.42 -7.59 -9.02
CA SER A 290 -7.60 -8.83 -8.25
C SER A 290 -6.33 -9.64 -8.04
N LEU A 291 -5.54 -9.88 -9.09
CA LEU A 291 -4.35 -10.72 -9.06
C LEU A 291 -3.07 -9.89 -9.13
N SER A 292 -2.14 -10.17 -8.23
CA SER A 292 -0.79 -9.61 -8.24
C SER A 292 0.26 -10.71 -8.13
N LEU A 293 1.35 -10.56 -8.86
CA LEU A 293 2.49 -11.46 -8.85
C LEU A 293 3.78 -10.65 -8.71
N GLY A 294 4.81 -11.27 -8.17
CA GLY A 294 6.11 -10.60 -8.10
C GLY A 294 7.27 -11.51 -7.75
N ALA A 295 8.44 -10.96 -7.93
CA ALA A 295 9.71 -11.61 -7.59
C ALA A 295 10.66 -10.60 -6.94
N GLY A 296 11.60 -11.12 -6.16
CA GLY A 296 12.61 -10.28 -5.53
C GLY A 296 13.93 -11.02 -5.34
N VAL A 297 14.99 -10.24 -5.25
CA VAL A 297 16.32 -10.74 -4.95
C VAL A 297 16.88 -9.94 -3.77
N ASN A 298 17.35 -10.65 -2.75
CA ASN A 298 18.04 -10.05 -1.60
C ASN A 298 19.49 -10.55 -1.59
N THR A 299 20.42 -9.63 -1.49
CA THR A 299 21.84 -9.92 -1.44
C THR A 299 22.56 -9.00 -0.48
N SER A 300 23.79 -9.37 -0.09
CA SER A 300 24.64 -8.50 0.71
C SER A 300 25.82 -8.02 -0.16
N VAL A 301 25.98 -6.71 -0.27
CA VAL A 301 27.05 -6.07 -1.03
C VAL A 301 27.82 -5.12 -0.12
N ALA A 302 29.10 -5.36 0.06
CA ALA A 302 29.99 -4.52 0.89
C ALA A 302 29.46 -4.30 2.34
N GLY A 303 28.73 -5.26 2.91
CA GLY A 303 28.14 -5.17 4.25
C GLY A 303 26.74 -4.54 4.32
N TYR A 304 26.22 -4.06 3.20
CA TYR A 304 24.86 -3.55 3.07
C TYR A 304 23.92 -4.68 2.62
N SER A 305 22.73 -4.74 3.20
CA SER A 305 21.65 -5.58 2.67
C SER A 305 20.96 -4.84 1.52
N VAL A 306 20.88 -5.45 0.35
CA VAL A 306 20.27 -4.87 -0.84
C VAL A 306 19.18 -5.79 -1.35
N ALA A 307 17.95 -5.30 -1.43
CA ALA A 307 16.84 -6.02 -2.04
C ALA A 307 16.30 -5.24 -3.24
N ILE A 308 16.03 -5.97 -4.31
CA ILE A 308 15.39 -5.48 -5.54
C ILE A 308 14.15 -6.32 -5.76
N ASP A 309 13.00 -5.67 -5.85
CA ASP A 309 11.72 -6.32 -6.01
C ASP A 309 10.99 -5.78 -7.24
N TYR A 310 10.26 -6.66 -7.89
CA TYR A 310 9.35 -6.36 -8.99
C TYR A 310 7.97 -6.93 -8.70
N SER A 311 6.93 -6.18 -9.07
CA SER A 311 5.57 -6.68 -9.07
C SER A 311 4.79 -6.26 -10.32
N TYR A 312 3.89 -7.13 -10.68
CA TYR A 312 2.92 -6.98 -11.75
C TYR A 312 1.52 -7.11 -11.15
N SER A 313 0.64 -6.17 -11.47
CA SER A 313 -0.78 -6.23 -11.13
C SER A 313 -1.61 -5.97 -12.38
N ASN A 314 -2.63 -6.78 -12.59
CA ASN A 314 -3.57 -6.61 -13.70
C ASN A 314 -4.78 -5.78 -13.23
N PHE A 315 -5.03 -4.67 -13.89
CA PHE A 315 -6.17 -3.77 -13.66
C PHE A 315 -7.25 -3.92 -14.72
N SER A 316 -7.39 -5.13 -15.27
CA SER A 316 -8.43 -5.47 -16.23
C SER A 316 -8.45 -4.52 -17.45
N ILE A 317 -9.55 -3.80 -17.66
CA ILE A 317 -9.70 -2.86 -18.78
C ILE A 317 -8.80 -1.63 -18.70
N LEU A 318 -8.27 -1.31 -17.52
CA LEU A 318 -7.39 -0.16 -17.31
C LEU A 318 -5.91 -0.46 -17.65
N GLY A 319 -5.58 -1.73 -17.95
CA GLY A 319 -4.24 -2.16 -18.30
C GLY A 319 -3.46 -2.76 -17.14
N ASP A 320 -2.15 -2.80 -17.26
CA ASP A 320 -1.25 -3.45 -16.33
C ASP A 320 -0.39 -2.43 -15.60
N VAL A 321 -0.15 -2.66 -14.33
CA VAL A 321 0.72 -1.81 -13.49
C VAL A 321 1.96 -2.57 -13.10
N ASN A 322 3.12 -1.98 -13.41
CA ASN A 322 4.43 -2.49 -13.08
C ASN A 322 5.06 -1.66 -11.97
N ARG A 323 5.64 -2.33 -10.98
CA ARG A 323 6.26 -1.66 -9.83
C ARG A 323 7.66 -2.21 -9.61
N PHE A 324 8.59 -1.33 -9.33
CA PHE A 324 9.96 -1.64 -8.98
C PHE A 324 10.28 -1.05 -7.61
N SER A 325 11.00 -1.80 -6.78
CA SER A 325 11.45 -1.31 -5.48
C SER A 325 12.90 -1.69 -5.26
N PHE A 326 13.60 -0.79 -4.61
CA PHE A 326 14.99 -0.95 -4.20
C PHE A 326 15.12 -0.61 -2.72
N ASN A 327 15.57 -1.57 -1.91
CA ASN A 327 15.74 -1.41 -0.47
C ASN A 327 17.20 -1.61 -0.09
N ILE A 328 17.74 -0.72 0.73
CA ILE A 328 19.11 -0.80 1.27
C ILE A 328 19.04 -0.72 2.79
N GLY A 329 19.61 -1.74 3.46
CA GLY A 329 19.84 -1.77 4.91
C GLY A 329 21.32 -1.57 5.26
N PHE A 330 21.63 -0.71 6.26
CA PHE A 330 22.99 -0.35 6.66
C PHE A 330 23.08 -0.03 8.16
#